data_48ed88f9291209e92a71d6d7f768ceab
#
_entry.id   48ed88f9291209e92a71d6d7f768ceab
#
_cell.length_a   1.000
_cell.length_b   1.000
_cell.length_c   1.000
_cell.angle_alpha   90.00
_cell.angle_beta   90.00
_cell.angle_gamma   90.00
#
_symmetry.space_group_name_H-M   'P 1'
#
loop_
_entity.id
_entity.type
_entity.pdbx_description
1 polymer ?
#
loop_
_entity_poly.entity_id
_entity_poly.type
_entity_poly.pdbx_seq_one_letter_code
_entity_poly.pdbx_strand_id
1 'polypeptide(L)'
;CPFSGKSISVTDLFSGAFEIEHLIPFSKSFDDSINNKVIAFRDANRFKAEQTPYEAFGSSPGDYKWEEIVARSENLPREMQWRFSPNAMEKFADESGCLARMLTDTQYFARCALQYLEVICEDQSKDRKMVWGVPGQLTAMLRDKWGLNSLINPADRKDRSDHRHHAID
;
A
#
# COMPACT_ATOMS: atom_id res chain seq x y z
N CYS A 1 -4.17 -12.66 -16.86
CA CYS A 1 -5.12 -11.86 -16.05
C CYS A 1 -5.92 -12.76 -15.12
N PRO A 2 -5.88 -12.57 -13.82
CA PRO A 2 -6.58 -13.47 -12.88
C PRO A 2 -8.10 -13.44 -13.08
N PHE A 3 -8.67 -12.33 -13.49
CA PHE A 3 -10.12 -12.18 -13.65
C PHE A 3 -10.63 -12.80 -14.95
N SER A 4 -10.06 -12.44 -16.09
CA SER A 4 -10.55 -12.90 -17.41
C SER A 4 -9.95 -14.24 -17.86
N GLY A 5 -8.88 -14.73 -17.24
CA GLY A 5 -8.13 -15.93 -17.67
C GLY A 5 -7.34 -15.74 -18.96
N LYS A 6 -7.45 -14.61 -19.64
CA LYS A 6 -6.71 -14.34 -20.87
C LYS A 6 -5.22 -14.18 -20.58
N SER A 7 -4.37 -14.74 -21.44
CA SER A 7 -2.92 -14.58 -21.36
C SER A 7 -2.53 -13.12 -21.60
N ILE A 8 -1.49 -12.68 -20.91
CA ILE A 8 -0.89 -11.36 -21.08
C ILE A 8 0.48 -11.56 -21.70
N SER A 9 0.67 -11.07 -22.93
CA SER A 9 1.98 -11.08 -23.56
C SER A 9 2.86 -9.97 -23.01
N VAL A 10 4.14 -10.26 -22.84
CA VAL A 10 5.14 -9.24 -22.43
C VAL A 10 5.24 -8.12 -23.47
N THR A 11 5.10 -8.46 -24.75
CA THR A 11 5.13 -7.47 -25.84
C THR A 11 3.94 -6.47 -25.78
N ASP A 12 2.80 -6.94 -25.29
CA ASP A 12 1.58 -6.16 -25.26
C ASP A 12 1.38 -5.42 -23.93
N LEU A 13 2.26 -5.69 -22.96
CA LEU A 13 2.12 -5.15 -21.59
C LEU A 13 2.00 -3.62 -21.56
N PHE A 14 2.67 -2.93 -22.50
CA PHE A 14 2.65 -1.47 -22.60
C PHE A 14 1.68 -0.94 -23.66
N SER A 15 0.83 -1.79 -24.23
CA SER A 15 -0.14 -1.40 -25.28
C SER A 15 -1.30 -0.52 -24.77
N GLY A 16 -1.40 -0.31 -23.47
CA GLY A 16 -2.53 0.38 -22.84
C GLY A 16 -3.80 -0.47 -22.69
N ALA A 17 -3.74 -1.78 -23.05
CA ALA A 17 -4.84 -2.71 -22.82
C ALA A 17 -4.90 -3.25 -21.37
N PHE A 18 -3.84 -3.02 -20.61
CA PHE A 18 -3.66 -3.52 -19.25
C PHE A 18 -3.48 -2.38 -18.26
N GLU A 19 -3.83 -2.66 -17.03
CA GLU A 19 -3.66 -1.75 -15.90
C GLU A 19 -3.17 -2.54 -14.68
N ILE A 20 -2.47 -1.86 -13.78
CA ILE A 20 -2.17 -2.39 -12.45
C ILE A 20 -3.42 -2.19 -11.62
N GLU A 21 -3.97 -3.28 -11.13
CA GLU A 21 -5.19 -3.30 -10.36
C GLU A 21 -4.93 -3.73 -8.92
N HIS A 22 -5.56 -3.02 -7.97
CA HIS A 22 -5.52 -3.38 -6.55
C HIS A 22 -6.60 -4.42 -6.24
N LEU A 23 -6.19 -5.57 -5.68
CA LEU A 23 -7.13 -6.62 -5.28
C LEU A 23 -8.14 -6.11 -4.26
N ILE A 24 -7.66 -5.51 -3.17
CA ILE A 24 -8.49 -4.69 -2.28
C ILE A 24 -8.35 -3.25 -2.76
N PRO A 25 -9.44 -2.54 -3.07
CA PRO A 25 -9.38 -1.18 -3.60
C PRO A 25 -8.50 -0.27 -2.76
N PHE A 26 -7.65 0.52 -3.43
CA PHE A 26 -6.74 1.43 -2.74
C PHE A 26 -7.50 2.45 -1.88
N SER A 27 -8.66 2.93 -2.34
CA SER A 27 -9.54 3.84 -1.60
C SER A 27 -10.01 3.28 -0.25
N LYS A 28 -10.13 1.95 -0.14
CA LYS A 28 -10.56 1.25 1.10
C LYS A 28 -9.39 0.79 1.97
N SER A 29 -8.25 0.45 1.35
CA SER A 29 -7.13 -0.20 2.03
C SER A 29 -5.93 0.70 2.25
N PHE A 30 -5.71 1.69 1.37
CA PHE A 30 -4.46 2.44 1.25
C PHE A 30 -3.21 1.53 1.10
N ASP A 31 -3.44 0.24 0.78
CA ASP A 31 -2.38 -0.76 0.58
C ASP A 31 -1.88 -0.71 -0.86
N ASP A 32 -0.72 -0.06 -1.06
CA ASP A 32 -0.03 0.04 -2.34
C ASP A 32 1.10 -1.01 -2.48
N SER A 33 1.10 -2.03 -1.62
CA SER A 33 2.09 -3.11 -1.68
C SER A 33 1.93 -3.95 -2.94
N ILE A 34 3.03 -4.61 -3.35
CA ILE A 34 3.02 -5.53 -4.49
C ILE A 34 2.04 -6.70 -4.27
N ASN A 35 1.82 -7.09 -3.03
CA ASN A 35 0.91 -8.17 -2.65
C ASN A 35 -0.56 -7.80 -2.81
N ASN A 36 -0.89 -6.53 -3.01
CA ASN A 36 -2.24 -6.06 -3.30
C ASN A 36 -2.44 -5.71 -4.78
N LYS A 37 -1.45 -5.99 -5.66
CA LYS A 37 -1.48 -5.58 -7.07
C LYS A 37 -1.42 -6.76 -8.01
N VAL A 38 -2.23 -6.71 -9.06
CA VAL A 38 -2.20 -7.64 -10.19
C VAL A 38 -2.25 -6.88 -11.51
N ILE A 39 -1.76 -7.50 -12.58
CA ILE A 39 -1.97 -6.98 -13.93
C ILE A 39 -3.30 -7.51 -14.43
N ALA A 40 -4.19 -6.61 -14.80
CA ALA A 40 -5.51 -6.93 -15.31
C ALA A 40 -5.78 -6.26 -16.66
N PHE A 41 -6.64 -6.86 -17.46
CA PHE A 41 -7.22 -6.16 -18.62
C PHE A 41 -8.05 -4.98 -18.12
N ARG A 42 -7.97 -3.86 -18.83
CA ARG A 42 -8.69 -2.63 -18.51
C ARG A 42 -10.19 -2.85 -18.32
N ASP A 43 -10.80 -3.70 -19.16
CA ASP A 43 -12.23 -3.99 -19.06
C ASP A 43 -12.58 -4.73 -17.77
N ALA A 44 -11.75 -5.69 -17.37
CA ALA A 44 -11.91 -6.41 -16.11
C ALA A 44 -11.68 -5.50 -14.90
N ASN A 45 -10.71 -4.58 -15.00
CA ASN A 45 -10.46 -3.57 -13.98
C ASN A 45 -11.66 -2.62 -13.82
N ARG A 46 -12.16 -2.09 -14.92
CA ARG A 46 -13.34 -1.22 -14.91
C ARG A 46 -14.60 -1.90 -14.38
N PHE A 47 -14.75 -3.19 -14.70
CA PHE A 47 -15.87 -3.98 -14.17
C PHE A 47 -15.75 -4.17 -12.65
N LYS A 48 -14.55 -4.49 -12.15
CA LYS A 48 -14.30 -4.66 -10.72
C LYS A 48 -14.49 -3.36 -9.94
N ALA A 49 -14.08 -2.22 -10.51
CA ALA A 49 -14.18 -0.90 -9.91
C ALA A 49 -13.67 -0.89 -8.44
N GLU A 50 -14.33 -0.16 -7.55
CA GLU A 50 -14.02 -0.02 -6.13
C GLU A 50 -14.51 -1.22 -5.26
N GLN A 51 -14.47 -2.43 -5.81
CA GLN A 51 -14.93 -3.66 -5.18
C GLN A 51 -13.78 -4.64 -4.97
N THR A 52 -13.91 -5.53 -3.99
CA THR A 52 -13.02 -6.70 -3.89
C THR A 52 -13.29 -7.68 -5.03
N PRO A 53 -12.39 -8.63 -5.33
CA PRO A 53 -12.66 -9.65 -6.35
C PRO A 53 -13.96 -10.42 -6.11
N TYR A 54 -14.26 -10.77 -4.86
CA TYR A 54 -15.51 -11.47 -4.54
C TYR A 54 -16.75 -10.58 -4.69
N GLU A 55 -16.70 -9.34 -4.25
CA GLU A 55 -17.83 -8.41 -4.43
C GLU A 55 -18.17 -8.21 -5.91
N ALA A 56 -17.16 -8.13 -6.78
CA ALA A 56 -17.36 -7.89 -8.20
C ALA A 56 -17.73 -9.15 -8.99
N PHE A 57 -17.12 -10.27 -8.71
CA PHE A 57 -17.18 -11.47 -9.55
C PHE A 57 -17.82 -12.70 -8.86
N GLY A 58 -18.11 -12.64 -7.57
CA GLY A 58 -18.60 -13.77 -6.79
C GLY A 58 -19.95 -14.34 -7.26
N SER A 59 -20.76 -13.53 -7.92
CA SER A 59 -22.01 -13.97 -8.57
C SER A 59 -21.82 -14.52 -9.99
N SER A 60 -20.58 -14.63 -10.47
CA SER A 60 -20.22 -15.05 -11.84
C SER A 60 -20.93 -14.21 -12.94
N PRO A 61 -20.81 -12.88 -12.91
CA PRO A 61 -21.53 -12.03 -13.86
C PRO A 61 -20.96 -12.11 -15.28
N GLY A 62 -21.83 -12.22 -16.26
CA GLY A 62 -21.46 -12.27 -17.68
C GLY A 62 -20.50 -13.42 -18.01
N ASP A 63 -19.37 -13.09 -18.60
CA ASP A 63 -18.33 -14.07 -18.99
C ASP A 63 -17.37 -14.43 -17.84
N TYR A 64 -17.50 -13.79 -16.68
CA TYR A 64 -16.67 -14.08 -15.52
C TYR A 64 -17.23 -15.25 -14.73
N LYS A 65 -16.41 -16.29 -14.54
CA LYS A 65 -16.75 -17.47 -13.74
C LYS A 65 -15.95 -17.45 -12.45
N TRP A 66 -16.65 -17.31 -11.32
CA TRP A 66 -15.99 -17.17 -10.02
C TRP A 66 -15.08 -18.35 -9.68
N GLU A 67 -15.53 -19.59 -9.92
CA GLU A 67 -14.72 -20.79 -9.69
C GLU A 67 -13.42 -20.78 -10.46
N GLU A 68 -13.44 -20.30 -11.71
CA GLU A 68 -12.23 -20.18 -12.52
C GLU A 68 -11.31 -19.06 -12.03
N ILE A 69 -11.86 -17.95 -11.52
CA ILE A 69 -11.09 -16.86 -10.91
C ILE A 69 -10.38 -17.37 -9.66
N VAL A 70 -11.09 -18.11 -8.80
CA VAL A 70 -10.51 -18.73 -7.60
C VAL A 70 -9.39 -19.71 -7.97
N ALA A 71 -9.64 -20.63 -8.92
CA ALA A 71 -8.61 -21.58 -9.37
C ALA A 71 -7.36 -20.86 -9.93
N ARG A 72 -7.52 -19.75 -10.63
CA ARG A 72 -6.39 -18.94 -11.09
C ARG A 72 -5.67 -18.22 -9.96
N SER A 73 -6.41 -17.79 -8.93
CA SER A 73 -5.82 -17.13 -7.77
C SER A 73 -4.89 -18.03 -6.97
N GLU A 74 -5.11 -19.35 -7.00
CA GLU A 74 -4.22 -20.34 -6.36
C GLU A 74 -2.80 -20.36 -6.96
N ASN A 75 -2.63 -19.88 -8.19
CA ASN A 75 -1.31 -19.71 -8.82
C ASN A 75 -0.60 -18.41 -8.44
N LEU A 76 -1.25 -17.54 -7.69
CA LEU A 76 -0.64 -16.32 -7.15
C LEU A 76 0.12 -16.61 -5.84
N PRO A 77 1.03 -15.73 -5.41
CA PRO A 77 1.66 -15.84 -4.11
C PRO A 77 0.62 -15.98 -2.98
N ARG A 78 0.95 -16.77 -1.97
CA ARG A 78 0.02 -17.05 -0.83
C ARG A 78 -0.49 -15.78 -0.16
N GLU A 79 0.38 -14.78 -0.07
CA GLU A 79 0.10 -13.47 0.51
C GLU A 79 -1.00 -12.72 -0.25
N MET A 80 -1.27 -13.09 -1.52
CA MET A 80 -2.30 -12.47 -2.37
C MET A 80 -3.62 -13.24 -2.34
N GLN A 81 -3.58 -14.57 -2.16
CA GLN A 81 -4.72 -15.46 -2.36
C GLN A 81 -5.92 -15.14 -1.47
N TRP A 82 -5.69 -14.79 -0.21
CA TRP A 82 -6.75 -14.47 0.73
C TRP A 82 -7.61 -13.26 0.31
N ARG A 83 -7.07 -12.37 -0.54
CA ARG A 83 -7.80 -11.20 -1.06
C ARG A 83 -8.92 -11.56 -2.04
N PHE A 84 -8.94 -12.82 -2.49
CA PHE A 84 -10.04 -13.38 -3.29
C PHE A 84 -11.13 -14.01 -2.42
N SER A 85 -10.98 -14.08 -1.11
CA SER A 85 -12.00 -14.67 -0.23
C SER A 85 -13.22 -13.75 -0.08
N PRO A 86 -14.41 -14.33 0.22
CA PRO A 86 -15.62 -13.55 0.50
C PRO A 86 -15.45 -12.55 1.64
N ASN A 87 -14.64 -12.89 2.62
CA ASN A 87 -14.36 -12.08 3.80
C ASN A 87 -13.02 -11.32 3.70
N ALA A 88 -12.57 -11.00 2.49
CA ALA A 88 -11.30 -10.30 2.28
C ALA A 88 -11.21 -8.97 3.04
N MET A 89 -12.30 -8.20 3.11
CA MET A 89 -12.32 -6.94 3.85
C MET A 89 -12.24 -7.14 5.36
N GLU A 90 -12.88 -8.17 5.90
CA GLU A 90 -12.82 -8.52 7.32
C GLU A 90 -11.40 -8.95 7.69
N LYS A 91 -10.81 -9.87 6.90
CA LYS A 91 -9.41 -10.30 7.09
C LYS A 91 -8.44 -9.12 7.01
N PHE A 92 -8.64 -8.23 6.04
CA PHE A 92 -7.83 -7.02 5.94
C PHE A 92 -7.97 -6.14 7.18
N ALA A 93 -9.18 -6.02 7.74
CA ALA A 93 -9.44 -5.28 8.98
C ALA A 93 -8.75 -5.93 10.19
N ASP A 94 -8.78 -7.25 10.29
CA ASP A 94 -8.17 -8.00 11.38
C ASP A 94 -6.64 -8.01 11.31
N GLU A 95 -6.07 -8.32 10.12
CA GLU A 95 -4.62 -8.36 9.93
C GLU A 95 -3.97 -6.97 9.99
N SER A 96 -4.65 -5.97 9.43
CA SER A 96 -4.10 -4.62 9.38
C SER A 96 -4.33 -3.81 10.64
N GLY A 97 -5.27 -4.21 11.51
CA GLY A 97 -5.62 -3.46 12.71
C GLY A 97 -5.72 -1.94 12.49
N CYS A 98 -6.24 -1.20 13.42
CA CYS A 98 -6.27 0.27 13.32
C CYS A 98 -4.84 0.87 13.20
N LEU A 99 -3.86 0.23 13.85
CA LEU A 99 -2.46 0.67 13.85
C LEU A 99 -1.79 0.51 12.48
N ALA A 100 -2.03 -0.60 11.77
CA ALA A 100 -1.43 -0.82 10.46
C ALA A 100 -2.03 0.13 9.40
N ARG A 101 -3.33 0.45 9.48
CA ARG A 101 -3.94 1.50 8.66
C ARG A 101 -3.34 2.87 8.93
N MET A 102 -3.16 3.24 10.19
CA MET A 102 -2.50 4.50 10.55
C MET A 102 -1.05 4.55 10.05
N LEU A 103 -0.33 3.43 10.04
CA LEU A 103 1.02 3.35 9.48
C LEU A 103 1.01 3.52 7.96
N THR A 104 0.02 2.95 7.26
CA THR A 104 -0.15 3.13 5.82
C THR A 104 -0.51 4.57 5.48
N ASP A 105 -1.42 5.18 6.22
CA ASP A 105 -1.77 6.60 6.09
C ASP A 105 -0.55 7.50 6.33
N THR A 106 0.22 7.22 7.38
CA THR A 106 1.44 7.94 7.68
C THR A 106 2.47 7.82 6.57
N GLN A 107 2.61 6.63 5.96
CA GLN A 107 3.49 6.42 4.82
C GLN A 107 3.01 7.18 3.57
N TYR A 108 1.71 7.22 3.33
CA TYR A 108 1.13 8.00 2.24
C TYR A 108 1.38 9.49 2.43
N PHE A 109 1.05 10.03 3.61
CA PHE A 109 1.31 11.43 3.95
C PHE A 109 2.79 11.78 3.88
N ALA A 110 3.67 10.88 4.33
CA ALA A 110 5.11 11.09 4.24
C ALA A 110 5.58 11.18 2.79
N ARG A 111 5.06 10.35 1.87
CA ARG A 111 5.37 10.45 0.43
C ARG A 111 4.86 11.75 -0.18
N CYS A 112 3.63 12.13 0.11
CA CYS A 112 3.07 13.41 -0.36
C CYS A 112 3.89 14.60 0.16
N ALA A 113 4.27 14.56 1.44
CA ALA A 113 5.12 15.58 2.04
C ALA A 113 6.50 15.67 1.37
N LEU A 114 7.12 14.51 1.06
CA LEU A 114 8.39 14.48 0.33
C LEU A 114 8.26 15.14 -1.04
N GLN A 115 7.24 14.79 -1.82
CA GLN A 115 7.00 15.39 -3.13
C GLN A 115 6.77 16.92 -3.03
N TYR A 116 6.02 17.35 -2.02
CA TYR A 116 5.79 18.77 -1.78
C TYR A 116 7.07 19.52 -1.40
N LEU A 117 7.90 18.94 -0.55
CA LEU A 117 9.15 19.52 -0.10
C LEU A 117 10.22 19.54 -1.22
N GLU A 118 10.21 18.54 -2.10
CA GLU A 118 11.10 18.51 -3.28
C GLU A 118 10.87 19.71 -4.19
N VAL A 119 9.63 20.20 -4.29
CA VAL A 119 9.30 21.40 -5.09
C VAL A 119 9.87 22.69 -4.47
N ILE A 120 9.99 22.73 -3.14
CA ILE A 120 10.52 23.91 -2.42
C ILE A 120 12.05 23.96 -2.49
N CYS A 121 12.69 22.80 -2.58
CA CYS A 121 14.14 22.69 -2.75
C CYS A 121 14.49 22.80 -4.22
N GLU A 122 14.50 24.01 -4.76
CA GLU A 122 15.01 24.29 -6.12
C GLU A 122 16.52 24.00 -6.19
N ASP A 123 16.89 22.75 -6.40
CA ASP A 123 18.24 22.41 -6.82
C ASP A 123 18.27 22.17 -8.33
N GLN A 124 19.04 22.97 -9.02
CA GLN A 124 19.23 22.86 -10.46
C GLN A 124 20.17 21.69 -10.85
N SER A 125 20.80 21.05 -9.90
CA SER A 125 21.61 19.84 -10.13
C SER A 125 20.76 18.59 -9.99
N LYS A 126 20.45 17.94 -11.11
CA LYS A 126 19.62 16.72 -11.20
C LYS A 126 20.14 15.51 -10.39
N ASP A 127 21.33 15.59 -9.82
CA ASP A 127 22.00 14.47 -9.15
C ASP A 127 22.01 14.55 -7.63
N ARG A 128 21.44 15.60 -7.01
CA ARG A 128 21.46 15.77 -5.56
C ARG A 128 20.08 15.74 -4.96
N LYS A 129 19.74 14.62 -4.32
CA LYS A 129 18.52 14.52 -3.56
C LYS A 129 18.61 15.40 -2.31
N MET A 130 17.76 16.44 -2.20
CA MET A 130 17.78 17.41 -1.11
C MET A 130 16.82 17.06 0.02
N VAL A 131 15.81 16.23 -0.27
CA VAL A 131 14.78 15.85 0.72
C VAL A 131 14.82 14.33 0.95
N TRP A 132 14.88 13.92 2.20
CA TRP A 132 14.98 12.52 2.60
C TRP A 132 13.87 12.17 3.58
N GLY A 133 13.17 11.06 3.30
CA GLY A 133 12.29 10.44 4.28
C GLY A 133 13.08 9.45 5.12
N VAL A 134 13.09 9.64 6.42
CA VAL A 134 13.77 8.75 7.36
C VAL A 134 12.75 7.90 8.09
N PRO A 135 12.92 6.55 8.14
CA PRO A 135 12.04 5.70 8.94
C PRO A 135 12.05 6.12 10.41
N GLY A 136 10.86 6.25 11.02
CA GLY A 136 10.74 6.63 12.43
C GLY A 136 11.44 5.67 13.41
N GLN A 137 11.67 4.42 12.98
CA GLN A 137 12.47 3.47 13.75
C GLN A 137 13.95 3.88 13.84
N LEU A 138 14.50 4.46 12.77
CA LEU A 138 15.87 4.95 12.76
C LEU A 138 16.02 6.18 13.67
N THR A 139 15.08 7.13 13.60
CA THR A 139 15.09 8.30 14.49
C THR A 139 14.94 7.90 15.95
N ALA A 140 14.07 6.92 16.24
CA ALA A 140 13.92 6.38 17.59
C ALA A 140 15.21 5.74 18.10
N MET A 141 15.89 4.96 17.28
CA MET A 141 17.16 4.31 17.62
C MET A 141 18.29 5.33 17.85
N LEU A 142 18.38 6.36 17.01
CA LEU A 142 19.38 7.41 17.15
C LEU A 142 19.13 8.23 18.41
N ARG A 143 17.88 8.60 18.68
CA ARG A 143 17.48 9.32 19.87
C ARG A 143 17.86 8.56 21.16
N ASP A 144 17.61 7.25 21.18
CA ASP A 144 17.97 6.38 22.31
C ASP A 144 19.49 6.31 22.48
N LYS A 145 20.22 6.03 21.39
CA LYS A 145 21.70 5.98 21.43
C LYS A 145 22.37 7.28 21.86
N TRP A 146 21.77 8.40 21.55
CA TRP A 146 22.29 9.72 21.91
C TRP A 146 21.76 10.23 23.26
N GLY A 147 20.94 9.44 23.94
CA GLY A 147 20.37 9.80 25.26
C GLY A 147 19.45 11.02 25.21
N LEU A 148 18.88 11.34 24.02
CA LEU A 148 18.09 12.56 23.83
C LEU A 148 16.74 12.49 24.54
N ASN A 149 16.25 11.31 24.86
CA ASN A 149 14.99 11.14 25.60
C ASN A 149 15.10 11.74 27.01
N SER A 150 16.28 11.59 27.66
CA SER A 150 16.50 12.08 29.02
C SER A 150 16.59 13.60 29.13
N LEU A 151 16.80 14.32 28.01
CA LEU A 151 16.83 15.78 28.00
C LEU A 151 15.49 16.43 28.35
N ILE A 152 14.39 15.77 27.99
CA ILE A 152 13.03 16.30 28.26
C ILE A 152 12.39 15.56 29.42
N ASN A 153 12.56 14.23 29.48
CA ASN A 153 11.94 13.39 30.48
C ASN A 153 13.00 12.57 31.21
N PRO A 154 13.24 12.78 32.50
CA PRO A 154 14.20 12.01 33.28
C PRO A 154 13.92 10.51 33.32
N ALA A 155 12.70 10.07 33.01
CA ALA A 155 12.33 8.66 32.91
C ALA A 155 12.80 8.00 31.60
N ASP A 156 13.55 8.72 30.75
CA ASP A 156 14.12 8.26 29.46
C ASP A 156 13.10 7.62 28.52
N ARG A 157 11.85 8.13 28.53
CA ARG A 157 10.77 7.65 27.70
C ARG A 157 10.15 8.79 26.90
N LYS A 158 9.88 8.52 25.60
CA LYS A 158 9.11 9.46 24.77
C LYS A 158 7.67 9.56 25.31
N ASP A 159 7.26 10.76 25.67
CA ASP A 159 5.88 11.09 25.98
C ASP A 159 5.22 11.66 24.71
N ARG A 160 4.21 10.97 24.19
CA ARG A 160 3.49 11.40 22.99
C ARG A 160 2.56 12.60 23.22
N SER A 161 2.26 12.93 24.47
CA SER A 161 1.49 14.12 24.84
C SER A 161 2.34 15.39 24.92
N ASP A 162 3.67 15.22 25.01
CA ASP A 162 4.61 16.35 25.08
C ASP A 162 5.20 16.63 23.68
N HIS A 163 4.75 17.73 23.07
CA HIS A 163 5.18 18.14 21.73
C HIS A 163 6.67 18.45 21.60
N ARG A 164 7.36 18.73 22.72
CA ARG A 164 8.81 18.98 22.72
C ARG A 164 9.59 17.76 22.22
N HIS A 165 9.06 16.55 22.43
CA HIS A 165 9.66 15.33 21.90
C HIS A 165 9.73 15.28 20.37
N HIS A 166 8.84 15.99 19.68
CA HIS A 166 8.89 16.09 18.21
C HIS A 166 10.01 16.99 17.71
N ALA A 167 10.53 17.88 18.54
CA ALA A 167 11.67 18.72 18.19
C ALA A 167 13.02 17.97 18.27
N ILE A 168 13.02 16.78 18.88
CA ILE A 168 14.22 15.93 19.01
C ILE A 168 14.26 14.88 17.90
N ASP A 169 13.13 14.52 17.32
CA ASP A 169 13.04 13.56 16.21
C ASP A 169 13.53 14.21 14.92
#